data_be0220aab38043c3643b308583f94c5b
#
_entry.id   be0220aab38043c3643b308583f94c5b
#
_cell.length_a   1.000
_cell.length_b   1.000
_cell.length_c   1.000
_cell.angle_alpha   90.00
_cell.angle_beta   90.00
_cell.angle_gamma   90.00
#
_symmetry.space_group_name_H-M   'P 1'
#
loop_
_entity.id
_entity.type
_entity.pdbx_description
1 polymer ?
#
loop_
_entity_poly.entity_id
_entity_poly.type
_entity_poly.pdbx_seq_one_letter_code
_entity_poly.pdbx_strand_id
1 'polypeptide(L)'
;MLRIIDARTGEPTDVARARRSLVRVHARVCGYDTTGLRVLLVADVLVRALELGGTPVWATLSCSADRAELRAGAASLGIRPFEEHHEAGTGPGEAQTIHVLGPERGTTGDGTSEGAATGGVRVEVAPVEPGNGPVDPSVLRLALLAHRRDQPVRLDAATLADAGDTLARWRGAVAGWATRPSRPVPEDVRRRLRAAWEDDLDVPGVLRVLRWVETSDVPDGARFETYAYADRLLGLELTREIGASL
;
A
#
# COMPACT_ATOMS: atom_id res chain seq x y z
N MET A 1 9.24 9.05 -11.32
CA MET A 1 7.80 9.15 -11.64
C MET A 1 7.22 7.76 -11.55
N LEU A 2 6.09 7.60 -10.84
CA LEU A 2 5.51 6.29 -10.59
C LEU A 2 5.07 5.61 -11.90
N ARG A 3 5.57 4.41 -12.13
CA ARG A 3 5.19 3.52 -13.23
C ARG A 3 4.47 2.33 -12.65
N ILE A 4 3.37 1.95 -13.27
CA ILE A 4 2.57 0.78 -12.87
C ILE A 4 2.44 -0.14 -14.07
N ILE A 5 2.62 -1.44 -13.88
CA ILE A 5 2.36 -2.42 -14.91
C ILE A 5 0.84 -2.57 -15.06
N ASP A 6 0.33 -2.19 -16.23
CA ASP A 6 -1.09 -2.39 -16.57
C ASP A 6 -1.34 -3.89 -16.81
N ALA A 7 -2.18 -4.48 -15.96
CA ALA A 7 -2.48 -5.91 -16.03
C ALA A 7 -3.13 -6.36 -17.35
N ARG A 8 -3.68 -5.43 -18.15
CA ARG A 8 -4.27 -5.75 -19.47
C ARG A 8 -3.22 -5.92 -20.55
N THR A 9 -2.13 -5.15 -20.48
CA THR A 9 -1.11 -5.12 -21.52
C THR A 9 0.21 -5.76 -21.10
N GLY A 10 0.44 -5.88 -19.78
CA GLY A 10 1.71 -6.28 -19.19
C GLY A 10 2.80 -5.21 -19.30
N GLU A 11 2.47 -4.01 -19.79
CA GLU A 11 3.45 -2.93 -20.01
C GLU A 11 3.43 -1.88 -18.89
N PRO A 12 4.61 -1.32 -18.55
CA PRO A 12 4.70 -0.25 -17.58
C PRO A 12 4.07 1.05 -18.14
N THR A 13 3.13 1.58 -17.41
CA THR A 13 2.44 2.84 -17.74
C THR A 13 2.79 3.90 -16.71
N ASP A 14 3.17 5.09 -17.19
CA ASP A 14 3.40 6.25 -16.33
C ASP A 14 2.08 6.74 -15.75
N VAL A 15 2.03 6.84 -14.42
CA VAL A 15 0.91 7.39 -13.69
C VAL A 15 1.19 8.87 -13.38
N ALA A 16 0.17 9.72 -13.55
CA ALA A 16 0.29 11.17 -13.37
C ALA A 16 1.22 11.87 -14.39
N ARG A 17 0.93 11.68 -15.68
CA ARG A 17 1.67 12.30 -16.79
C ARG A 17 1.74 13.83 -16.75
N ALA A 18 0.82 14.51 -16.05
CA ALA A 18 0.85 15.97 -15.89
C ALA A 18 0.89 16.33 -14.41
N ARG A 19 1.81 17.20 -14.02
CA ARG A 19 2.10 17.61 -12.62
C ARG A 19 0.92 18.17 -11.81
N ARG A 20 -0.28 18.32 -12.37
CA ARG A 20 -1.47 18.87 -11.70
C ARG A 20 -2.77 18.17 -12.11
N SER A 21 -2.70 17.03 -12.79
CA SER A 21 -3.90 16.27 -13.09
C SER A 21 -4.33 15.46 -11.86
N LEU A 22 -5.61 15.55 -11.53
CA LEU A 22 -6.21 14.67 -10.52
C LEU A 22 -6.12 13.22 -11.02
N VAL A 23 -5.63 12.32 -10.16
CA VAL A 23 -5.65 10.88 -10.42
C VAL A 23 -6.77 10.27 -9.59
N ARG A 24 -7.61 9.46 -10.22
CA ARG A 24 -8.63 8.68 -9.53
C ARG A 24 -8.08 7.27 -9.27
N VAL A 25 -8.04 6.85 -8.01
CA VAL A 25 -7.75 5.47 -7.62
C VAL A 25 -9.05 4.82 -7.22
N HIS A 26 -9.49 3.83 -8.00
CA HIS A 26 -10.75 3.12 -7.78
C HIS A 26 -10.47 1.69 -7.37
N ALA A 27 -10.75 1.35 -6.10
CA ALA A 27 -10.67 0.00 -5.59
C ALA A 27 -12.01 -0.73 -5.80
N ARG A 28 -11.96 -1.96 -6.33
CA ARG A 28 -13.14 -2.82 -6.47
C ARG A 28 -12.94 -4.10 -5.66
N VAL A 29 -13.86 -4.37 -4.74
CA VAL A 29 -13.82 -5.51 -3.82
C VAL A 29 -15.18 -6.22 -3.82
N CYS A 30 -15.18 -7.55 -3.86
CA CYS A 30 -16.44 -8.32 -3.88
C CYS A 30 -17.08 -8.46 -2.50
N GLY A 31 -16.31 -8.41 -1.42
CA GLY A 31 -16.80 -8.58 -0.05
C GLY A 31 -15.65 -8.55 0.98
N TYR A 32 -15.97 -8.83 2.25
CA TYR A 32 -15.01 -8.85 3.33
C TYR A 32 -14.25 -10.17 3.39
N ASP A 33 -13.00 -10.14 3.00
CA ASP A 33 -12.01 -11.19 3.26
C ASP A 33 -10.59 -10.59 3.23
N THR A 34 -9.58 -11.42 3.53
CA THR A 34 -8.18 -10.97 3.58
C THR A 34 -7.68 -10.53 2.20
N THR A 35 -8.18 -11.10 1.11
CA THR A 35 -7.86 -10.65 -0.24
C THR A 35 -8.44 -9.26 -0.52
N GLY A 36 -9.70 -9.02 -0.12
CA GLY A 36 -10.34 -7.71 -0.22
C GLY A 36 -9.59 -6.64 0.59
N LEU A 37 -9.16 -6.99 1.80
CA LEU A 37 -8.31 -6.10 2.62
C LEU A 37 -6.97 -5.81 1.93
N ARG A 38 -6.36 -6.81 1.27
CA ARG A 38 -5.13 -6.60 0.51
C ARG A 38 -5.34 -5.67 -0.70
N VAL A 39 -6.47 -5.78 -1.39
CA VAL A 39 -6.82 -4.86 -2.50
C VAL A 39 -6.88 -3.42 -1.99
N LEU A 40 -7.56 -3.19 -0.87
CA LEU A 40 -7.63 -1.87 -0.25
C LEU A 40 -6.26 -1.38 0.25
N LEU A 41 -5.43 -2.27 0.78
CA LEU A 41 -4.08 -1.94 1.21
C LEU A 41 -3.20 -1.50 0.04
N VAL A 42 -3.24 -2.22 -1.09
CA VAL A 42 -2.49 -1.84 -2.29
C VAL A 42 -2.99 -0.50 -2.84
N ALA A 43 -4.31 -0.27 -2.83
CA ALA A 43 -4.89 1.01 -3.23
C ALA A 43 -4.45 2.16 -2.29
N ASP A 44 -4.42 1.95 -0.95
CA ASP A 44 -3.94 2.94 0.02
C ASP A 44 -2.45 3.28 -0.19
N VAL A 45 -1.61 2.27 -0.44
CA VAL A 45 -0.18 2.47 -0.74
C VAL A 45 -0.01 3.24 -2.04
N LEU A 46 -0.79 2.93 -3.07
CA LEU A 46 -0.78 3.67 -4.34
C LEU A 46 -1.15 5.14 -4.14
N VAL A 47 -2.21 5.42 -3.37
CA VAL A 47 -2.62 6.79 -3.03
C VAL A 47 -1.48 7.51 -2.31
N ARG A 48 -0.87 6.90 -1.29
CA ARG A 48 0.26 7.48 -0.55
C ARG A 48 1.46 7.75 -1.45
N ALA A 49 1.79 6.82 -2.35
CA ALA A 49 2.91 6.99 -3.30
C ALA A 49 2.70 8.18 -4.24
N LEU A 50 1.47 8.35 -4.75
CA LEU A 50 1.09 9.48 -5.60
C LEU A 50 1.15 10.81 -4.84
N GLU A 51 0.62 10.87 -3.62
CA GLU A 51 0.66 12.06 -2.77
C GLU A 51 2.10 12.43 -2.37
N LEU A 52 2.96 11.46 -2.07
CA LEU A 52 4.39 11.69 -1.84
C LEU A 52 5.09 12.25 -3.09
N GLY A 53 4.58 11.92 -4.27
CA GLY A 53 4.99 12.49 -5.55
C GLY A 53 4.40 13.89 -5.83
N GLY A 54 3.50 14.40 -4.97
CA GLY A 54 2.83 15.69 -5.15
C GLY A 54 1.63 15.65 -6.10
N THR A 55 1.09 14.47 -6.39
CA THR A 55 -0.08 14.27 -7.24
C THR A 55 -1.35 14.30 -6.39
N PRO A 56 -2.35 15.14 -6.69
CA PRO A 56 -3.65 15.07 -6.02
C PRO A 56 -4.39 13.79 -6.41
N VAL A 57 -4.96 13.10 -5.41
CA VAL A 57 -5.63 11.82 -5.61
C VAL A 57 -7.05 11.84 -5.07
N TRP A 58 -7.95 11.23 -5.82
CA TRP A 58 -9.29 10.92 -5.37
C TRP A 58 -9.47 9.41 -5.28
N ALA A 59 -9.66 8.90 -4.06
CA ALA A 59 -9.76 7.47 -3.78
C ALA A 59 -11.21 7.04 -3.59
N THR A 60 -11.67 6.08 -4.39
CA THR A 60 -13.04 5.58 -4.36
C THR A 60 -13.11 4.06 -4.23
N LEU A 61 -14.20 3.55 -3.67
CA LEU A 61 -14.45 2.12 -3.43
C LEU A 61 -15.78 1.69 -4.00
N SER A 62 -15.78 0.60 -4.77
CA SER A 62 -16.96 -0.22 -5.04
C SER A 62 -16.86 -1.54 -4.28
N CYS A 63 -17.89 -1.85 -3.49
CA CYS A 63 -17.98 -3.09 -2.75
C CYS A 63 -19.39 -3.68 -2.93
N SER A 64 -19.47 -4.95 -3.31
CA SER A 64 -20.76 -5.61 -3.57
C SER A 64 -21.42 -6.21 -2.32
N ALA A 65 -20.62 -6.60 -1.30
CA ALA A 65 -21.11 -7.22 -0.07
C ALA A 65 -20.25 -6.83 1.14
N ASP A 66 -20.77 -7.00 2.35
CA ASP A 66 -20.04 -6.89 3.64
C ASP A 66 -19.28 -5.56 3.81
N ARG A 67 -19.87 -4.46 3.33
CA ARG A 67 -19.20 -3.15 3.28
C ARG A 67 -18.82 -2.62 4.66
N ALA A 68 -19.64 -2.83 5.67
CA ALA A 68 -19.38 -2.35 7.03
C ALA A 68 -18.17 -3.09 7.64
N GLU A 69 -18.15 -4.41 7.49
CA GLU A 69 -17.06 -5.27 7.95
C GLU A 69 -15.76 -4.96 7.21
N LEU A 70 -15.83 -4.75 5.89
CA LEU A 70 -14.67 -4.36 5.08
C LEU A 70 -14.09 -3.02 5.54
N ARG A 71 -14.94 -2.02 5.82
CA ARG A 71 -14.49 -0.72 6.35
C ARG A 71 -13.86 -0.84 7.73
N ALA A 72 -14.46 -1.63 8.62
CA ALA A 72 -13.91 -1.87 9.96
C ALA A 72 -12.56 -2.58 9.89
N GLY A 73 -12.44 -3.62 9.07
CA GLY A 73 -11.19 -4.33 8.83
C GLY A 73 -10.12 -3.44 8.19
N ALA A 74 -10.49 -2.60 7.20
CA ALA A 74 -9.58 -1.64 6.60
C ALA A 74 -9.08 -0.60 7.63
N ALA A 75 -9.97 -0.07 8.46
CA ALA A 75 -9.60 0.88 9.51
C ALA A 75 -8.64 0.25 10.54
N SER A 76 -8.85 -1.01 10.94
CA SER A 76 -7.94 -1.72 11.85
C SER A 76 -6.53 -1.89 11.25
N LEU A 77 -6.42 -2.04 9.95
CA LEU A 77 -5.15 -2.09 9.22
C LEU A 77 -4.53 -0.70 8.98
N GLY A 78 -5.12 0.40 9.48
CA GLY A 78 -4.64 1.76 9.22
C GLY A 78 -4.78 2.19 7.76
N ILE A 79 -5.67 1.56 7.01
CA ILE A 79 -6.04 1.97 5.65
C ILE A 79 -6.96 3.19 5.75
N ARG A 80 -6.66 4.23 4.97
CA ARG A 80 -7.46 5.45 4.94
C ARG A 80 -8.83 5.21 4.33
N PRO A 81 -9.87 5.95 4.75
CA PRO A 81 -11.21 5.78 4.19
C PRO A 81 -11.24 6.14 2.71
N PHE A 82 -11.95 5.33 1.93
CA PHE A 82 -12.28 5.56 0.53
C PHE A 82 -13.71 6.08 0.42
N GLU A 83 -13.93 7.03 -0.49
CA GLU A 83 -15.28 7.50 -0.81
C GLU A 83 -16.07 6.42 -1.57
N GLU A 84 -17.38 6.43 -1.43
CA GLU A 84 -18.23 5.54 -2.22
C GLU A 84 -18.17 5.95 -3.69
N HIS A 85 -17.98 4.95 -4.55
CA HIS A 85 -18.07 5.19 -5.97
C HIS A 85 -19.56 5.35 -6.33
N HIS A 86 -19.94 6.56 -6.69
CA HIS A 86 -21.22 6.83 -7.32
C HIS A 86 -20.96 6.96 -8.82
N GLU A 87 -21.79 6.33 -9.63
CA GLU A 87 -21.83 6.52 -11.09
C GLU A 87 -22.31 7.94 -11.42
N ALA A 88 -21.71 8.95 -10.87
CA ALA A 88 -21.94 10.32 -11.25
C ALA A 88 -21.00 10.64 -12.42
N GLY A 89 -21.61 10.97 -13.55
CA GLY A 89 -21.01 11.21 -14.85
C GLY A 89 -19.59 11.77 -14.86
N THR A 90 -18.86 11.42 -15.89
CA THR A 90 -17.61 12.05 -16.32
C THR A 90 -17.65 13.56 -16.07
N GLY A 91 -17.13 13.99 -14.92
CA GLY A 91 -16.92 15.40 -14.66
C GLY A 91 -15.96 15.96 -15.71
N PRO A 92 -16.05 17.25 -16.07
CA PRO A 92 -15.18 17.85 -17.06
C PRO A 92 -13.73 17.88 -16.57
N GLY A 93 -12.93 16.97 -17.06
CA GLY A 93 -11.51 16.83 -16.79
C GLY A 93 -11.11 15.37 -16.94
N GLU A 94 -10.23 15.07 -17.89
CA GLU A 94 -9.67 13.73 -18.09
C GLU A 94 -8.77 13.34 -16.90
N ALA A 95 -9.39 12.97 -15.75
CA ALA A 95 -8.65 12.37 -14.65
C ALA A 95 -8.21 10.97 -15.07
N GLN A 96 -6.90 10.72 -15.04
CA GLN A 96 -6.40 9.36 -15.23
C GLN A 96 -6.98 8.48 -14.14
N THR A 97 -7.66 7.39 -14.52
CA THR A 97 -8.23 6.44 -13.55
C THR A 97 -7.33 5.21 -13.44
N ILE A 98 -7.10 4.75 -12.22
CA ILE A 98 -6.40 3.51 -11.90
C ILE A 98 -7.37 2.61 -11.17
N HIS A 99 -7.62 1.45 -11.72
CA HIS A 99 -8.51 0.44 -11.13
C HIS A 99 -7.66 -0.60 -10.40
N VAL A 100 -7.87 -0.75 -9.09
CA VAL A 100 -7.21 -1.76 -8.26
C VAL A 100 -8.21 -2.86 -7.96
N LEU A 101 -7.91 -4.08 -8.41
CA LEU A 101 -8.83 -5.21 -8.45
C LEU A 101 -8.20 -6.45 -7.83
N GLY A 102 -9.02 -7.25 -7.15
CA GLY A 102 -8.65 -8.61 -6.76
C GLY A 102 -8.88 -9.61 -7.89
N PRO A 103 -8.57 -10.89 -7.68
CA PRO A 103 -8.86 -11.96 -8.62
C PRO A 103 -10.37 -12.05 -8.86
N GLU A 104 -10.76 -12.26 -10.12
CA GLU A 104 -12.16 -12.51 -10.47
C GLU A 104 -12.60 -13.82 -9.82
N ARG A 105 -13.53 -13.76 -8.87
CA ARG A 105 -14.26 -14.96 -8.44
C ARG A 105 -15.25 -15.29 -9.54
N GLY A 106 -15.10 -16.46 -10.16
CA GLY A 106 -15.98 -16.95 -11.20
C GLY A 106 -17.43 -16.96 -10.73
N THR A 107 -18.15 -15.89 -10.98
CA THR A 107 -19.60 -15.90 -11.04
C THR A 107 -19.98 -16.43 -12.42
N THR A 108 -20.28 -17.72 -12.51
CA THR A 108 -21.09 -18.29 -13.60
C THR A 108 -22.48 -17.68 -13.47
N GLY A 109 -22.70 -16.53 -14.11
CA GLY A 109 -24.01 -15.87 -14.09
C GLY A 109 -23.96 -14.58 -14.88
N ASP A 110 -24.44 -14.71 -16.10
CA ASP A 110 -24.97 -13.70 -17.02
C ASP A 110 -24.10 -12.43 -17.26
N GLY A 111 -23.54 -12.46 -18.47
CA GLY A 111 -22.63 -11.50 -19.04
C GLY A 111 -23.19 -10.09 -19.19
N THR A 112 -22.82 -9.26 -18.30
CA THR A 112 -22.51 -7.87 -18.62
C THR A 112 -21.10 -7.60 -18.16
N SER A 113 -20.16 -7.78 -19.10
CA SER A 113 -18.77 -7.30 -18.97
C SER A 113 -18.77 -5.77 -18.85
N GLU A 114 -19.18 -5.23 -17.71
CA GLU A 114 -18.93 -3.81 -17.40
C GLU A 114 -17.44 -3.48 -17.25
N GLY A 115 -16.58 -4.49 -17.40
CA GLY A 115 -15.14 -4.34 -17.36
C GLY A 115 -14.48 -3.89 -18.68
N ALA A 116 -15.20 -3.87 -19.80
CA ALA A 116 -14.57 -3.64 -21.12
C ALA A 116 -14.53 -2.16 -21.57
N ALA A 117 -15.24 -1.25 -20.91
CA ALA A 117 -15.43 0.12 -21.37
C ALA A 117 -14.75 1.20 -20.49
N THR A 118 -14.17 0.87 -19.37
CA THR A 118 -13.49 1.87 -18.52
C THR A 118 -12.04 2.04 -18.98
N GLY A 119 -11.77 3.15 -19.66
CA GLY A 119 -10.39 3.61 -19.90
C GLY A 119 -9.64 3.78 -18.57
N GLY A 120 -8.35 3.49 -18.55
CA GLY A 120 -7.53 3.63 -17.34
C GLY A 120 -6.54 2.48 -17.18
N VAL A 121 -5.68 2.56 -16.17
CA VAL A 121 -4.68 1.54 -15.83
C VAL A 121 -5.33 0.50 -14.91
N ARG A 122 -5.13 -0.79 -15.19
CA ARG A 122 -5.61 -1.89 -14.34
C ARG A 122 -4.48 -2.45 -13.49
N VAL A 123 -4.66 -2.46 -12.18
CA VAL A 123 -3.75 -3.01 -11.19
C VAL A 123 -4.39 -4.25 -10.57
N GLU A 124 -3.84 -5.40 -10.85
CA GLU A 124 -4.31 -6.67 -10.26
C GLU A 124 -3.54 -6.97 -8.97
N VAL A 125 -4.29 -7.47 -7.99
CA VAL A 125 -3.77 -7.88 -6.69
C VAL A 125 -4.03 -9.37 -6.53
N ALA A 126 -2.95 -10.12 -6.33
CA ALA A 126 -3.03 -11.57 -6.17
C ALA A 126 -3.73 -11.97 -4.85
N PRO A 127 -4.32 -13.17 -4.80
CA PRO A 127 -5.09 -13.64 -3.65
C PRO A 127 -4.23 -13.84 -2.39
N VAL A 128 -4.91 -13.88 -1.25
CA VAL A 128 -4.33 -14.24 0.04
C VAL A 128 -4.96 -15.53 0.52
N GLU A 129 -4.10 -16.50 0.88
CA GLU A 129 -4.51 -17.68 1.65
C GLU A 129 -4.45 -17.29 3.14
N PRO A 130 -5.59 -17.13 3.82
CA PRO A 130 -5.61 -16.73 5.23
C PRO A 130 -5.02 -17.81 6.11
N GLY A 131 -4.32 -17.39 7.18
CA GLY A 131 -3.91 -18.26 8.27
C GLY A 131 -5.06 -18.54 9.25
N ASN A 132 -4.79 -19.38 10.23
CA ASN A 132 -5.73 -19.72 11.28
C ASN A 132 -5.57 -18.79 12.50
N GLY A 133 -6.68 -18.25 12.99
CA GLY A 133 -6.74 -17.47 14.24
C GLY A 133 -6.63 -15.95 14.07
N PRO A 134 -6.82 -15.22 15.19
CA PRO A 134 -6.73 -13.76 15.20
C PRO A 134 -5.29 -13.30 14.98
N VAL A 135 -5.11 -12.24 14.20
CA VAL A 135 -3.80 -11.64 13.87
C VAL A 135 -3.83 -10.18 14.28
N ASP A 136 -2.74 -9.70 14.89
CA ASP A 136 -2.56 -8.26 15.13
C ASP A 136 -2.62 -7.50 13.79
N PRO A 137 -3.45 -6.47 13.66
CA PRO A 137 -3.63 -5.77 12.39
C PRO A 137 -2.35 -5.14 11.84
N SER A 138 -1.46 -4.64 12.69
CA SER A 138 -0.18 -4.04 12.24
C SER A 138 0.76 -5.14 11.71
N VAL A 139 0.76 -6.32 12.33
CA VAL A 139 1.50 -7.49 11.86
C VAL A 139 0.95 -7.96 10.52
N LEU A 140 -0.37 -8.08 10.40
CA LEU A 140 -1.02 -8.43 9.15
C LEU A 140 -0.67 -7.43 8.03
N ARG A 141 -0.72 -6.13 8.34
CA ARG A 141 -0.32 -5.09 7.38
C ARG A 141 1.10 -5.30 6.88
N LEU A 142 2.07 -5.50 7.78
CA LEU A 142 3.47 -5.73 7.36
C LEU A 142 3.62 -7.05 6.59
N ALA A 143 2.99 -8.14 7.01
CA ALA A 143 3.02 -9.42 6.32
C ALA A 143 2.52 -9.28 4.86
N LEU A 144 1.41 -8.56 4.64
CA LEU A 144 0.89 -8.30 3.30
C LEU A 144 1.81 -7.41 2.46
N LEU A 145 2.42 -6.38 3.07
CA LEU A 145 3.36 -5.45 2.41
C LEU A 145 4.71 -6.10 2.07
N ALA A 146 5.08 -7.19 2.73
CA ALA A 146 6.32 -7.92 2.47
C ALA A 146 6.32 -8.68 1.14
N HIS A 147 5.17 -8.76 0.46
CA HIS A 147 5.00 -9.44 -0.82
C HIS A 147 4.60 -8.47 -1.91
N ARG A 148 5.08 -8.72 -3.14
CA ARG A 148 4.63 -7.95 -4.30
C ARG A 148 3.13 -8.14 -4.51
N ARG A 149 2.45 -7.11 -5.02
CA ARG A 149 1.01 -7.11 -5.24
C ARG A 149 0.50 -8.24 -6.15
N ASP A 150 1.34 -8.64 -7.11
CA ASP A 150 1.07 -9.64 -8.14
C ASP A 150 1.39 -11.08 -7.70
N GLN A 151 1.94 -11.27 -6.51
CA GLN A 151 2.27 -12.59 -5.96
C GLN A 151 1.23 -13.03 -4.92
N PRO A 152 0.74 -14.29 -4.97
CA PRO A 152 -0.08 -14.86 -3.92
C PRO A 152 0.63 -14.82 -2.57
N VAL A 153 -0.13 -14.60 -1.50
CA VAL A 153 0.41 -14.58 -0.13
C VAL A 153 -0.22 -15.68 0.69
N ARG A 154 0.60 -16.43 1.38
CA ARG A 154 0.18 -17.40 2.40
C ARG A 154 0.51 -16.85 3.78
N LEU A 155 -0.51 -16.64 4.59
CA LEU A 155 -0.39 -16.15 5.96
C LEU A 155 -0.27 -17.32 6.93
N ASP A 156 0.82 -18.06 6.86
CA ASP A 156 1.11 -19.09 7.86
C ASP A 156 1.73 -18.48 9.13
N ALA A 157 1.88 -19.31 10.15
CA ALA A 157 2.41 -18.89 11.45
C ALA A 157 3.84 -18.32 11.35
N ALA A 158 4.67 -18.86 10.44
CA ALA A 158 6.04 -18.40 10.24
C ALA A 158 6.07 -17.00 9.62
N THR A 159 5.28 -16.77 8.58
CA THR A 159 5.13 -15.46 7.92
C THR A 159 4.66 -14.38 8.91
N LEU A 160 3.68 -14.71 9.75
CA LEU A 160 3.16 -13.77 10.74
C LEU A 160 4.16 -13.52 11.88
N ALA A 161 4.87 -14.54 12.34
CA ALA A 161 5.91 -14.38 13.34
C ALA A 161 7.05 -13.48 12.85
N ASP A 162 7.58 -13.72 11.64
CA ASP A 162 8.64 -12.89 11.04
C ASP A 162 8.21 -11.42 10.88
N ALA A 163 6.96 -11.19 10.47
CA ALA A 163 6.41 -9.84 10.38
C ALA A 163 6.29 -9.18 11.76
N GLY A 164 5.84 -9.93 12.79
CA GLY A 164 5.72 -9.46 14.16
C GLY A 164 7.07 -9.08 14.76
N ASP A 165 8.06 -9.97 14.64
CA ASP A 165 9.42 -9.73 15.13
C ASP A 165 10.09 -8.54 14.43
N THR A 166 9.89 -8.42 13.10
CA THR A 166 10.42 -7.28 12.33
C THR A 166 9.78 -5.97 12.80
N LEU A 167 8.46 -5.94 12.99
CA LEU A 167 7.74 -4.74 13.40
C LEU A 167 8.16 -4.28 14.81
N ALA A 168 8.22 -5.20 15.78
CA ALA A 168 8.66 -4.93 17.13
C ALA A 168 10.09 -4.39 17.16
N ARG A 169 11.00 -5.04 16.46
CA ARG A 169 12.40 -4.61 16.33
C ARG A 169 12.52 -3.21 15.73
N TRP A 170 11.79 -2.92 14.65
CA TRP A 170 11.83 -1.60 14.02
C TRP A 170 11.24 -0.50 14.89
N ARG A 171 10.13 -0.73 15.58
CA ARG A 171 9.53 0.24 16.51
C ARG A 171 10.49 0.56 17.66
N GLY A 172 11.09 -0.46 18.27
CA GLY A 172 12.10 -0.28 19.31
C GLY A 172 13.33 0.48 18.82
N ALA A 173 13.85 0.14 17.64
CA ALA A 173 14.99 0.85 17.03
C ALA A 173 14.65 2.33 16.74
N VAL A 174 13.48 2.62 16.17
CA VAL A 174 13.02 3.99 15.90
C VAL A 174 12.88 4.79 17.19
N ALA A 175 12.32 4.21 18.26
CA ALA A 175 12.23 4.85 19.57
C ALA A 175 13.63 5.17 20.14
N GLY A 176 14.60 4.28 19.99
CA GLY A 176 15.98 4.51 20.39
C GLY A 176 16.65 5.63 19.57
N TRP A 177 16.50 5.63 18.25
CA TRP A 177 17.07 6.67 17.38
C TRP A 177 16.42 8.04 17.57
N ALA A 178 15.15 8.11 17.96
CA ALA A 178 14.43 9.36 18.24
C ALA A 178 15.06 10.20 19.37
N THR A 179 15.90 9.58 20.23
CA THR A 179 16.65 10.28 21.29
C THR A 179 17.86 11.07 20.78
N ARG A 180 18.25 10.88 19.53
CA ARG A 180 19.41 11.52 18.90
C ARG A 180 19.01 12.76 18.11
N PRO A 181 19.90 13.75 17.95
CA PRO A 181 19.61 14.91 17.11
C PRO A 181 19.21 14.49 15.69
N SER A 182 18.10 15.05 15.20
CA SER A 182 17.61 14.83 13.84
C SER A 182 18.68 15.17 12.80
N ARG A 183 18.75 14.38 11.74
CA ARG A 183 19.59 14.60 10.56
C ARG A 183 18.81 14.28 9.29
N PRO A 184 19.01 15.02 8.21
CA PRO A 184 18.27 14.78 6.98
C PRO A 184 18.49 13.35 6.45
N VAL A 185 17.45 12.80 5.82
CA VAL A 185 17.57 11.52 5.08
C VAL A 185 18.68 11.64 4.04
N PRO A 186 19.68 10.75 4.03
CA PRO A 186 20.71 10.76 3.00
C PRO A 186 20.12 10.67 1.60
N GLU A 187 20.67 11.42 0.65
CA GLU A 187 20.09 11.53 -0.69
C GLU A 187 20.09 10.21 -1.48
N ASP A 188 21.12 9.39 -1.28
CA ASP A 188 21.19 8.05 -1.89
C ASP A 188 20.12 7.11 -1.32
N VAL A 189 19.82 7.18 -0.01
CA VAL A 189 18.75 6.43 0.65
C VAL A 189 17.39 6.89 0.11
N ARG A 190 17.16 8.20 0.06
CA ARG A 190 15.92 8.78 -0.47
C ARG A 190 15.68 8.35 -1.92
N ARG A 191 16.72 8.38 -2.75
CA ARG A 191 16.65 7.93 -4.14
C ARG A 191 16.33 6.44 -4.25
N ARG A 192 16.93 5.57 -3.41
CA ARG A 192 16.64 4.13 -3.38
C ARG A 192 15.20 3.84 -2.97
N LEU A 193 14.72 4.49 -1.91
CA LEU A 193 13.32 4.36 -1.48
C LEU A 193 12.37 4.75 -2.61
N ARG A 194 12.62 5.92 -3.21
CA ARG A 194 11.80 6.44 -4.30
C ARG A 194 11.83 5.51 -5.52
N ALA A 195 13.00 5.03 -5.92
CA ALA A 195 13.13 4.10 -7.04
C ALA A 195 12.31 2.82 -6.81
N ALA A 196 12.28 2.29 -5.57
CA ALA A 196 11.52 1.11 -5.25
C ALA A 196 10.01 1.33 -5.39
N TRP A 197 9.43 2.37 -4.77
CA TRP A 197 7.98 2.55 -4.88
C TRP A 197 7.53 3.12 -6.23
N GLU A 198 8.40 3.82 -6.96
CA GLU A 198 8.11 4.29 -8.33
C GLU A 198 8.16 3.16 -9.36
N ASP A 199 8.71 1.99 -9.03
CA ASP A 199 8.78 0.81 -9.87
C ASP A 199 7.70 -0.21 -9.48
N ASP A 200 6.52 -0.02 -10.05
CA ASP A 200 5.36 -0.90 -9.87
C ASP A 200 4.99 -1.16 -8.39
N LEU A 201 5.16 -0.16 -7.53
CA LEU A 201 4.94 -0.26 -6.08
C LEU A 201 5.75 -1.42 -5.45
N ASP A 202 7.04 -1.56 -5.77
CA ASP A 202 7.91 -2.56 -5.12
C ASP A 202 8.09 -2.25 -3.62
N VAL A 203 7.01 -2.44 -2.84
CA VAL A 203 7.04 -2.26 -1.39
C VAL A 203 8.06 -3.21 -0.72
N PRO A 204 8.18 -4.49 -1.12
CA PRO A 204 9.30 -5.32 -0.66
C PRO A 204 10.66 -4.67 -0.88
N GLY A 205 10.85 -3.95 -1.97
CA GLY A 205 12.06 -3.15 -2.24
C GLY A 205 12.26 -2.05 -1.22
N VAL A 206 11.21 -1.32 -0.85
CA VAL A 206 11.26 -0.33 0.23
C VAL A 206 11.68 -0.97 1.54
N LEU A 207 11.09 -2.12 1.90
CA LEU A 207 11.45 -2.85 3.13
C LEU A 207 12.91 -3.35 3.10
N ARG A 208 13.43 -3.75 1.93
CA ARG A 208 14.87 -4.10 1.77
C ARG A 208 15.77 -2.89 2.02
N VAL A 209 15.39 -1.71 1.54
CA VAL A 209 16.16 -0.48 1.82
C VAL A 209 16.17 -0.17 3.31
N LEU A 210 15.04 -0.31 4.02
CA LEU A 210 14.99 -0.10 5.46
C LEU A 210 15.89 -1.08 6.22
N ARG A 211 15.85 -2.38 5.90
CA ARG A 211 16.75 -3.38 6.49
C ARG A 211 18.22 -3.06 6.25
N TRP A 212 18.56 -2.57 5.07
CA TRP A 212 19.92 -2.12 4.79
C TRP A 212 20.32 -0.89 5.61
N VAL A 213 19.43 0.12 5.73
CA VAL A 213 19.68 1.32 6.56
C VAL A 213 19.88 0.96 8.03
N GLU A 214 19.11 -0.01 8.54
CA GLU A 214 19.20 -0.49 9.92
C GLU A 214 20.61 -0.94 10.31
N THR A 215 21.33 -1.58 9.39
CA THR A 215 22.65 -2.17 9.62
C THR A 215 23.80 -1.38 9.01
N SER A 216 23.53 -0.25 8.34
CA SER A 216 24.53 0.60 7.68
C SER A 216 25.19 1.59 8.65
N ASP A 217 26.18 2.35 8.17
CA ASP A 217 26.86 3.42 8.95
C ASP A 217 26.06 4.75 8.96
N VAL A 218 24.79 4.75 8.54
CA VAL A 218 23.92 5.93 8.58
C VAL A 218 23.73 6.37 10.03
N PRO A 219 23.96 7.65 10.39
CA PRO A 219 23.77 8.12 11.75
C PRO A 219 22.35 7.96 12.26
N ASP A 220 22.17 7.68 13.55
CA ASP A 220 20.86 7.38 14.17
C ASP A 220 19.78 8.41 13.87
N GLY A 221 20.09 9.72 13.95
CA GLY A 221 19.11 10.76 13.61
C GLY A 221 18.67 10.71 12.13
N ALA A 222 19.55 10.28 11.22
CA ALA A 222 19.18 10.09 9.81
C ALA A 222 18.45 8.75 9.58
N ARG A 223 18.74 7.70 10.37
CA ARG A 223 17.94 6.47 10.39
C ARG A 223 16.52 6.76 10.82
N PHE A 224 16.35 7.50 11.92
CA PHE A 224 15.05 7.95 12.40
C PHE A 224 14.23 8.63 11.29
N GLU A 225 14.81 9.67 10.68
CA GLU A 225 14.12 10.41 9.60
C GLU A 225 13.83 9.55 8.38
N THR A 226 14.69 8.57 8.08
CA THR A 226 14.48 7.62 6.99
C THR A 226 13.27 6.73 7.25
N TYR A 227 13.16 6.18 8.46
CA TYR A 227 12.04 5.33 8.84
C TYR A 227 10.73 6.12 8.92
N ALA A 228 10.75 7.32 9.50
CA ALA A 228 9.59 8.21 9.52
C ALA A 228 9.14 8.61 8.10
N TYR A 229 10.09 8.86 7.19
CA TYR A 229 9.79 9.17 5.79
C TYR A 229 9.16 7.97 5.05
N ALA A 230 9.74 6.77 5.22
CA ALA A 230 9.20 5.56 4.60
C ALA A 230 7.82 5.18 5.18
N ASP A 231 7.59 5.46 6.46
CA ASP A 231 6.32 5.15 7.14
C ASP A 231 5.14 5.96 6.60
N ARG A 232 5.40 7.12 5.99
CA ARG A 232 4.36 7.87 5.26
C ARG A 232 3.74 7.04 4.12
N LEU A 233 4.54 6.16 3.50
CA LEU A 233 4.09 5.21 2.50
C LEU A 233 3.52 3.95 3.16
N LEU A 234 4.25 3.38 4.13
CA LEU A 234 3.98 2.05 4.68
C LEU A 234 2.79 2.05 5.66
N GLY A 235 2.63 3.12 6.47
CA GLY A 235 1.60 3.25 7.49
C GLY A 235 1.69 2.16 8.57
N LEU A 236 2.90 1.82 8.99
CA LEU A 236 3.18 0.79 10.01
C LEU A 236 3.23 1.35 11.44
N GLU A 237 3.01 2.68 11.58
CA GLU A 237 3.13 3.38 12.86
C GLU A 237 4.47 3.11 13.54
N LEU A 238 5.57 3.25 12.79
CA LEU A 238 6.93 2.94 13.28
C LEU A 238 7.37 3.85 14.42
N THR A 239 6.74 5.01 14.56
CA THR A 239 7.02 5.98 15.62
C THR A 239 6.18 5.79 16.88
N ARG A 240 5.32 4.76 16.93
CA ARG A 240 4.33 4.53 17.99
C ARG A 240 4.94 4.38 19.40
N GLU A 241 6.15 3.86 19.50
CA GLU A 241 6.81 3.58 20.77
C GLU A 241 7.69 4.74 21.27
N ILE A 242 7.72 5.88 20.55
CA ILE A 242 8.45 7.08 21.01
C ILE A 242 7.79 7.60 22.30
N GLY A 243 8.59 7.69 23.38
CA GLY A 243 8.10 8.14 24.69
C GLY A 243 7.32 7.07 25.49
N ALA A 244 7.13 5.88 24.97
CA ALA A 244 6.74 4.75 25.78
C ALA A 244 7.88 4.47 26.77
N SER A 245 7.59 4.53 28.06
CA SER A 245 8.58 4.47 29.16
C SER A 245 9.63 3.39 28.93
N LEU A 246 10.87 3.82 28.92
CA LEU A 246 12.03 2.97 29.13
C LEU A 246 12.03 2.44 30.55
#